data_3bfd711efa49972725cb3ba30be5897a
#
_entry.id   3bfd711efa49972725cb3ba30be5897a
#
_cell.length_a   1.000
_cell.length_b   1.000
_cell.length_c   1.000
_cell.angle_alpha   90.00
_cell.angle_beta   90.00
_cell.angle_gamma   90.00
#
_symmetry.space_group_name_H-M   'P 1'
#
loop_
_entity.id
_entity.type
_entity.pdbx_description
1 polymer ?
#
loop_
_entity_poly.entity_id
_entity_poly.type
_entity_poly.pdbx_seq_one_letter_code
_entity_poly.pdbx_strand_id
1 'polypeptide(L)'
;MGYSFKNFSKAQKVQTYAFQNKPAIRSDALFCDGTRDYRIPAEPKVGDPVKLKFRTAKFNADTVYVICDGQRYQMVVGECDQRFDYYEVTLPALTEDRVEYYFEIVSGNAICYYNKLGVQLDINPDYNFCIMPGFETPDWAKGAVFYQIYVDRFCNGDPG
;
A
#
# COMPACT_ATOMS: atom_id res chain seq x y z
N MET A 1 -28.82 -13.59 -12.86
CA MET A 1 -28.61 -14.80 -13.69
C MET A 1 -27.87 -15.81 -12.82
N GLY A 2 -28.56 -16.91 -12.43
CA GLY A 2 -27.91 -17.97 -11.64
C GLY A 2 -27.08 -18.88 -12.54
N TYR A 3 -25.81 -19.00 -12.30
CA TYR A 3 -24.97 -19.96 -12.98
C TYR A 3 -25.35 -21.40 -12.53
N SER A 4 -25.75 -22.24 -13.47
CA SER A 4 -26.04 -23.64 -13.17
C SER A 4 -24.77 -24.46 -13.09
N PHE A 5 -24.43 -24.96 -11.91
CA PHE A 5 -23.27 -25.84 -11.66
C PHE A 5 -23.37 -27.25 -12.27
N LYS A 6 -24.47 -27.56 -12.97
CA LYS A 6 -24.74 -28.91 -13.46
C LYS A 6 -23.71 -29.45 -14.45
N ASN A 7 -23.04 -28.57 -15.20
CA ASN A 7 -22.11 -28.96 -16.27
C ASN A 7 -20.63 -28.81 -15.90
N PHE A 8 -20.31 -28.49 -14.64
CA PHE A 8 -18.93 -28.30 -14.23
C PHE A 8 -18.25 -29.65 -13.92
N SER A 9 -17.01 -29.82 -14.38
CA SER A 9 -16.16 -30.93 -13.96
C SER A 9 -15.91 -30.89 -12.45
N LYS A 10 -15.47 -32.01 -11.87
CA LYS A 10 -15.13 -32.07 -10.44
C LYS A 10 -14.08 -31.00 -10.06
N ALA A 11 -13.06 -30.82 -10.89
CA ALA A 11 -12.04 -29.81 -10.68
C ALA A 11 -12.60 -28.37 -10.71
N GLN A 12 -13.46 -28.04 -11.68
CA GLN A 12 -14.10 -26.74 -11.75
C GLN A 12 -15.00 -26.46 -10.55
N LYS A 13 -15.75 -27.48 -10.07
CA LYS A 13 -16.58 -27.35 -8.86
C LYS A 13 -15.74 -27.04 -7.62
N VAL A 14 -14.61 -27.74 -7.45
CA VAL A 14 -13.67 -27.49 -6.34
C VAL A 14 -13.07 -26.10 -6.42
N GLN A 15 -12.65 -25.67 -7.60
CA GLN A 15 -12.11 -24.30 -7.79
C GLN A 15 -13.15 -23.23 -7.49
N THR A 16 -14.38 -23.40 -8.00
CA THR A 16 -15.47 -22.46 -7.75
C THR A 16 -15.84 -22.42 -6.27
N TYR A 17 -15.89 -23.58 -5.60
CA TYR A 17 -16.13 -23.64 -4.16
C TYR A 17 -15.03 -22.95 -3.36
N ALA A 18 -13.76 -23.22 -3.68
CA ALA A 18 -12.62 -22.59 -3.04
C ALA A 18 -12.63 -21.07 -3.23
N PHE A 19 -12.97 -20.60 -4.44
CA PHE A 19 -13.07 -19.17 -4.73
C PHE A 19 -14.22 -18.50 -3.95
N GLN A 20 -15.41 -19.14 -3.88
CA GLN A 20 -16.57 -18.60 -3.16
C GLN A 20 -16.43 -18.61 -1.63
N ASN A 21 -15.63 -19.54 -1.10
CA ASN A 21 -15.41 -19.71 0.35
C ASN A 21 -14.05 -19.21 0.80
N LYS A 22 -13.43 -18.30 0.04
CA LYS A 22 -12.16 -17.70 0.45
C LYS A 22 -12.36 -16.92 1.76
N PRO A 23 -11.39 -16.99 2.70
CA PRO A 23 -11.45 -16.20 3.90
C PRO A 23 -11.53 -14.71 3.55
N ALA A 24 -12.25 -13.94 4.37
CA ALA A 24 -12.29 -12.49 4.24
C ALA A 24 -10.86 -11.91 4.26
N ILE A 25 -10.68 -10.79 3.56
CA ILE A 25 -9.42 -10.07 3.59
C ILE A 25 -9.09 -9.66 5.03
N ARG A 26 -7.93 -10.04 5.49
CA ARG A 26 -7.43 -9.69 6.83
C ARG A 26 -6.87 -8.28 6.81
N SER A 27 -7.72 -7.31 7.11
CA SER A 27 -7.37 -5.89 7.09
C SER A 27 -6.24 -5.53 8.05
N ASP A 28 -6.12 -6.25 9.17
CA ASP A 28 -5.06 -6.10 10.17
C ASP A 28 -3.65 -6.45 9.66
N ALA A 29 -3.58 -7.23 8.58
CA ALA A 29 -2.33 -7.67 7.97
C ALA A 29 -1.91 -6.86 6.74
N LEU A 30 -2.83 -6.06 6.18
CA LEU A 30 -2.54 -5.17 5.06
C LEU A 30 -1.69 -3.99 5.56
N PHE A 31 -0.56 -3.74 4.89
CA PHE A 31 0.33 -2.69 5.36
C PHE A 31 1.25 -2.14 4.27
N CYS A 32 1.33 -0.83 4.23
CA CYS A 32 2.35 -0.03 3.57
C CYS A 32 2.38 1.33 4.27
N ASP A 33 3.53 1.84 4.62
CA ASP A 33 3.71 3.16 5.25
C ASP A 33 4.40 4.17 4.32
N GLY A 34 4.79 3.72 3.10
CA GLY A 34 5.47 4.55 2.13
C GLY A 34 6.92 4.92 2.51
N THR A 35 7.48 4.30 3.56
CA THR A 35 8.87 4.48 3.96
C THR A 35 9.82 3.72 3.04
N ARG A 36 11.14 3.85 3.28
CA ARG A 36 12.20 3.18 2.51
C ARG A 36 12.07 1.65 2.44
N ASP A 37 11.34 1.04 3.38
CA ASP A 37 11.14 -0.40 3.38
C ASP A 37 10.05 -0.83 2.38
N TYR A 38 9.17 0.11 2.02
CA TYR A 38 8.05 -0.09 1.09
C TYR A 38 8.16 0.72 -0.20
N ARG A 39 9.10 1.66 -0.29
CA ARG A 39 9.38 2.48 -1.47
C ARG A 39 10.89 2.62 -1.69
N ILE A 40 11.38 2.15 -2.81
CA ILE A 40 12.81 2.10 -3.14
C ILE A 40 13.04 2.72 -4.53
N PRO A 41 13.81 3.79 -4.64
CA PRO A 41 14.42 4.57 -3.55
C PRO A 41 13.37 5.35 -2.74
N ALA A 42 13.68 5.66 -1.47
CA ALA A 42 12.80 6.44 -0.61
C ALA A 42 12.61 7.88 -1.11
N GLU A 43 13.66 8.46 -1.65
CA GLU A 43 13.71 9.80 -2.26
C GLU A 43 14.16 9.63 -3.72
N PRO A 44 13.25 9.33 -4.67
CA PRO A 44 13.62 9.14 -6.07
C PRO A 44 13.96 10.46 -6.71
N LYS A 45 14.92 10.44 -7.63
CA LYS A 45 15.18 11.56 -8.53
C LYS A 45 14.20 11.54 -9.69
N VAL A 46 14.07 12.67 -10.38
CA VAL A 46 13.32 12.73 -11.64
C VAL A 46 13.93 11.74 -12.63
N GLY A 47 13.11 10.87 -13.19
CA GLY A 47 13.53 9.83 -14.13
C GLY A 47 13.93 8.50 -13.49
N ASP A 48 13.96 8.40 -12.15
CA ASP A 48 14.22 7.13 -11.49
C ASP A 48 12.97 6.21 -11.54
N PRO A 49 13.15 4.90 -11.77
CA PRO A 49 12.11 3.92 -11.51
C PRO A 49 11.92 3.76 -10.00
N VAL A 50 10.69 3.53 -9.55
CA VAL A 50 10.38 3.35 -8.13
C VAL A 50 9.76 1.99 -7.89
N LYS A 51 10.43 1.19 -7.07
CA LYS A 51 9.89 -0.08 -6.60
C LYS A 51 8.99 0.17 -5.40
N LEU A 52 7.75 -0.30 -5.48
CA LEU A 52 6.79 -0.28 -4.40
C LEU A 52 6.57 -1.68 -3.85
N LYS A 53 6.40 -1.78 -2.54
CA LYS A 53 6.07 -3.01 -1.82
C LYS A 53 4.74 -2.84 -1.08
N PHE A 54 4.02 -3.95 -0.92
CA PHE A 54 2.79 -4.02 -0.15
C PHE A 54 2.72 -5.36 0.59
N ARG A 55 2.36 -5.35 1.87
CA ARG A 55 2.26 -6.55 2.70
C ARG A 55 0.81 -6.99 2.86
N THR A 56 0.59 -8.30 2.77
CA THR A 56 -0.69 -8.94 3.09
C THR A 56 -0.47 -10.12 4.06
N ALA A 57 -1.55 -10.64 4.65
CA ALA A 57 -1.45 -11.97 5.27
C ALA A 57 -1.16 -13.03 4.22
N LYS A 58 -0.48 -14.08 4.63
CA LYS A 58 -0.10 -15.17 3.73
C LYS A 58 -1.32 -15.81 3.08
N PHE A 59 -1.27 -15.96 1.74
CA PHE A 59 -2.35 -16.54 0.91
C PHE A 59 -3.71 -15.83 1.03
N ASN A 60 -3.75 -14.58 1.46
CA ASN A 60 -5.00 -13.87 1.72
C ASN A 60 -5.47 -12.96 0.58
N ALA A 61 -4.58 -12.54 -0.30
CA ALA A 61 -4.93 -11.80 -1.51
C ALA A 61 -4.68 -12.63 -2.76
N ASP A 62 -5.55 -12.53 -3.76
CA ASP A 62 -5.33 -13.14 -5.07
C ASP A 62 -4.45 -12.28 -5.94
N THR A 63 -4.72 -10.97 -5.89
CA THR A 63 -3.99 -9.98 -6.67
C THR A 63 -3.96 -8.67 -5.91
N VAL A 64 -2.84 -8.00 -6.00
CA VAL A 64 -2.66 -6.63 -5.52
C VAL A 64 -2.26 -5.75 -6.69
N TYR A 65 -2.82 -4.57 -6.76
CA TYR A 65 -2.49 -3.55 -7.76
C TYR A 65 -2.08 -2.26 -7.08
N VAL A 66 -1.19 -1.53 -7.72
CA VAL A 66 -0.97 -0.10 -7.48
C VAL A 66 -1.75 0.67 -8.52
N ILE A 67 -2.57 1.60 -8.09
CA ILE A 67 -3.17 2.62 -8.95
C ILE A 67 -2.34 3.89 -8.78
N CYS A 68 -1.70 4.31 -9.86
CA CYS A 68 -0.78 5.43 -9.88
C CYS A 68 -1.18 6.36 -11.02
N ASP A 69 -1.57 7.59 -10.70
CA ASP A 69 -2.08 8.58 -11.67
C ASP A 69 -3.13 8.00 -12.63
N GLY A 70 -4.05 7.21 -12.09
CA GLY A 70 -5.13 6.57 -12.84
C GLY A 70 -4.73 5.32 -13.64
N GLN A 71 -3.46 4.97 -13.68
CA GLN A 71 -2.99 3.73 -14.28
C GLN A 71 -2.90 2.61 -13.25
N ARG A 72 -3.26 1.40 -13.67
CA ARG A 72 -3.30 0.21 -12.81
C ARG A 72 -2.13 -0.71 -13.12
N TYR A 73 -1.26 -0.93 -12.14
CA TYR A 73 -0.09 -1.79 -12.24
C TYR A 73 -0.27 -3.02 -11.35
N GLN A 74 -0.20 -4.19 -11.95
CA GLN A 74 -0.28 -5.45 -11.19
C GLN A 74 1.03 -5.67 -10.45
N MET A 75 0.92 -5.98 -9.15
CA MET A 75 2.04 -6.38 -8.32
C MET A 75 2.25 -7.89 -8.39
N VAL A 76 3.48 -8.32 -8.28
CA VAL A 76 3.86 -9.73 -8.20
C VAL A 76 4.29 -10.08 -6.79
N VAL A 77 4.07 -11.33 -6.37
CA VAL A 77 4.57 -11.82 -5.10
C VAL A 77 6.09 -11.90 -5.16
N GLY A 78 6.75 -11.16 -4.30
CA GLY A 78 8.20 -11.17 -4.12
C GLY A 78 8.61 -12.02 -2.91
N GLU A 79 9.16 -11.37 -1.90
CA GLU A 79 9.55 -12.03 -0.65
C GLU A 79 8.33 -12.52 0.12
N CYS A 80 8.48 -13.63 0.82
CA CYS A 80 7.45 -14.18 1.71
C CYS A 80 8.11 -14.65 3.01
N ASP A 81 7.41 -14.45 4.12
CA ASP A 81 7.78 -15.08 5.38
C ASP A 81 6.71 -16.09 5.83
N GLN A 82 6.75 -16.51 7.09
CA GLN A 82 5.77 -17.48 7.63
C GLN A 82 4.36 -16.90 7.79
N ARG A 83 4.23 -15.58 7.87
CA ARG A 83 2.99 -14.86 8.21
C ARG A 83 2.48 -14.00 7.07
N PHE A 84 3.38 -13.47 6.23
CA PHE A 84 3.08 -12.45 5.25
C PHE A 84 3.58 -12.79 3.86
N ASP A 85 2.85 -12.30 2.88
CA ASP A 85 3.28 -12.21 1.49
C ASP A 85 3.55 -10.73 1.18
N TYR A 86 4.68 -10.45 0.52
CA TYR A 86 5.04 -9.12 0.07
C TYR A 86 4.90 -9.04 -1.44
N TYR A 87 4.03 -8.17 -1.87
CA TYR A 87 3.80 -7.87 -3.28
C TYR A 87 4.69 -6.72 -3.71
N GLU A 88 5.24 -6.80 -4.91
CA GLU A 88 6.18 -5.81 -5.43
C GLU A 88 5.82 -5.42 -6.85
N VAL A 89 6.06 -4.17 -7.19
CA VAL A 89 6.02 -3.65 -8.56
C VAL A 89 7.05 -2.53 -8.70
N THR A 90 7.64 -2.42 -9.88
CA THR A 90 8.48 -1.28 -10.23
C THR A 90 7.69 -0.38 -11.17
N LEU A 91 7.37 0.82 -10.70
CA LEU A 91 6.79 1.85 -11.54
C LEU A 91 7.83 2.32 -12.56
N PRO A 92 7.40 2.71 -13.77
CA PRO A 92 8.30 3.32 -14.75
C PRO A 92 8.92 4.60 -14.20
N ALA A 93 9.90 5.13 -14.92
CA ALA A 93 10.54 6.39 -14.59
C ALA A 93 9.51 7.51 -14.34
N LEU A 94 9.57 8.13 -13.18
CA LEU A 94 8.66 9.20 -12.77
C LEU A 94 9.18 10.53 -13.32
N THR A 95 8.35 11.21 -14.09
CA THR A 95 8.68 12.48 -14.74
C THR A 95 7.87 13.66 -14.21
N GLU A 96 6.80 13.37 -13.49
CA GLU A 96 5.93 14.38 -12.88
C GLU A 96 6.52 14.87 -11.56
N ASP A 97 6.24 16.12 -11.22
CA ASP A 97 6.68 16.74 -9.97
C ASP A 97 6.03 16.10 -8.73
N ARG A 98 4.85 15.54 -8.92
CA ARG A 98 4.07 14.87 -7.87
C ARG A 98 3.29 13.72 -8.47
N VAL A 99 3.46 12.55 -7.90
CA VAL A 99 2.79 11.31 -8.30
C VAL A 99 2.01 10.76 -7.13
N GLU A 100 0.72 10.50 -7.31
CA GLU A 100 -0.14 9.94 -6.26
C GLU A 100 -0.47 8.48 -6.55
N TYR A 101 -0.50 7.67 -5.48
CA TYR A 101 -0.84 6.26 -5.62
C TYR A 101 -1.57 5.71 -4.39
N TYR A 102 -2.30 4.64 -4.63
CA TYR A 102 -2.93 3.80 -3.61
C TYR A 102 -2.93 2.34 -4.07
N PHE A 103 -3.33 1.44 -3.19
CA PHE A 103 -3.37 0.02 -3.50
C PHE A 103 -4.81 -0.47 -3.61
N GLU A 104 -5.03 -1.42 -4.52
CA GLU A 104 -6.27 -2.17 -4.67
C GLU A 104 -5.95 -3.65 -4.40
N ILE A 105 -6.66 -4.25 -3.47
CA ILE A 105 -6.47 -5.63 -3.03
C ILE A 105 -7.70 -6.43 -3.41
N VAL A 106 -7.50 -7.53 -4.13
CA VAL A 106 -8.56 -8.42 -4.60
C VAL A 106 -8.40 -9.79 -3.96
N SER A 107 -9.48 -10.32 -3.39
CA SER A 107 -9.53 -11.69 -2.86
C SER A 107 -10.92 -12.28 -3.12
N GLY A 108 -11.01 -13.24 -4.05
CA GLY A 108 -12.30 -13.76 -4.51
C GLY A 108 -13.16 -12.66 -5.12
N ASN A 109 -14.34 -12.45 -4.53
CA ASN A 109 -15.26 -11.38 -4.90
C ASN A 109 -15.09 -10.10 -4.08
N ALA A 110 -14.19 -10.09 -3.10
CA ALA A 110 -13.93 -8.95 -2.25
C ALA A 110 -12.86 -8.06 -2.87
N ILE A 111 -13.11 -6.76 -2.86
CA ILE A 111 -12.16 -5.72 -3.24
C ILE A 111 -12.10 -4.72 -2.09
N CYS A 112 -10.92 -4.32 -1.74
CA CYS A 112 -10.70 -3.18 -0.85
C CYS A 112 -9.51 -2.35 -1.32
N TYR A 113 -9.44 -1.14 -0.81
CA TYR A 113 -8.40 -0.17 -1.14
C TYR A 113 -7.58 0.16 0.09
N TYR A 114 -6.35 0.61 -0.13
CA TYR A 114 -5.44 0.98 0.94
C TYR A 114 -4.65 2.24 0.59
N ASN A 115 -4.70 3.23 1.47
CA ASN A 115 -3.87 4.43 1.41
C ASN A 115 -3.42 4.82 2.84
N LYS A 116 -3.04 6.07 3.10
CA LYS A 116 -2.60 6.54 4.42
C LYS A 116 -3.65 6.40 5.54
N LEU A 117 -4.94 6.31 5.21
CA LEU A 117 -6.01 6.01 6.18
C LEU A 117 -6.11 4.51 6.52
N GLY A 118 -5.34 3.66 5.84
CA GLY A 118 -5.47 2.21 5.96
C GLY A 118 -6.50 1.63 4.99
N VAL A 119 -7.21 0.59 5.42
CA VAL A 119 -8.15 -0.16 4.56
C VAL A 119 -9.47 0.58 4.42
N GLN A 120 -9.96 0.68 3.18
CA GLN A 120 -11.21 1.34 2.83
C GLN A 120 -11.98 0.51 1.80
N LEU A 121 -13.31 0.63 1.78
CA LEU A 121 -14.17 0.08 0.72
C LEU A 121 -14.27 1.04 -0.46
N ASP A 122 -14.28 2.35 -0.17
CA ASP A 122 -14.25 3.44 -1.14
C ASP A 122 -13.05 4.34 -0.83
N ILE A 123 -12.24 4.63 -1.85
CA ILE A 123 -11.01 5.39 -1.67
C ILE A 123 -11.28 6.89 -1.43
N ASN A 124 -10.66 7.44 -0.40
CA ASN A 124 -10.57 8.89 -0.23
C ASN A 124 -9.22 9.37 -0.82
N PRO A 125 -9.22 10.06 -1.96
CA PRO A 125 -8.00 10.45 -2.66
C PRO A 125 -7.12 11.44 -1.88
N ASP A 126 -7.68 12.23 -0.96
CA ASP A 126 -6.93 13.20 -0.16
C ASP A 126 -5.85 12.53 0.71
N TYR A 127 -5.97 11.23 0.93
CA TYR A 127 -5.06 10.44 1.74
C TYR A 127 -4.21 9.48 0.92
N ASN A 128 -4.13 9.66 -0.39
CA ASN A 128 -3.24 8.86 -1.22
C ASN A 128 -1.78 9.03 -0.80
N PHE A 129 -0.99 7.99 -1.01
CA PHE A 129 0.46 8.12 -0.93
C PHE A 129 0.95 9.07 -2.02
N CYS A 130 2.03 9.77 -1.74
CA CYS A 130 2.61 10.72 -2.67
C CYS A 130 4.11 10.47 -2.81
N ILE A 131 4.59 10.54 -4.03
CA ILE A 131 6.00 10.59 -4.38
C ILE A 131 6.26 11.95 -5.02
N MET A 132 7.31 12.61 -4.60
CA MET A 132 7.77 13.89 -5.17
C MET A 132 9.19 13.65 -5.70
N PRO A 133 9.33 13.26 -6.98
CA PRO A 133 10.65 13.03 -7.56
C PRO A 133 11.50 14.29 -7.53
N GLY A 134 12.77 14.13 -7.16
CA GLY A 134 13.68 15.26 -7.00
C GLY A 134 13.56 16.01 -5.67
N PHE A 135 12.60 15.65 -4.80
CA PHE A 135 12.59 16.15 -3.43
C PHE A 135 13.63 15.40 -2.61
N GLU A 136 14.54 16.13 -2.01
CA GLU A 136 15.57 15.59 -1.12
C GLU A 136 15.50 16.25 0.25
N THR A 137 15.38 15.43 1.29
CA THR A 137 15.43 15.92 2.67
C THR A 137 16.85 16.43 2.96
N PRO A 138 17.03 17.68 3.39
CA PRO A 138 18.35 18.19 3.72
C PRO A 138 19.06 17.31 4.76
N ASP A 139 20.37 17.07 4.60
CA ASP A 139 21.13 16.16 5.45
C ASP A 139 21.08 16.54 6.94
N TRP A 140 21.03 17.83 7.25
CA TRP A 140 20.90 18.30 8.63
C TRP A 140 19.57 17.91 9.27
N ALA A 141 18.51 17.65 8.48
CA ALA A 141 17.19 17.27 8.97
C ALA A 141 17.04 15.75 9.11
N LYS A 142 17.87 14.96 8.41
CA LYS A 142 17.85 13.50 8.47
C LYS A 142 18.24 13.01 9.85
N GLY A 143 17.30 12.42 10.58
CA GLY A 143 17.52 11.94 11.95
C GLY A 143 17.55 13.02 13.03
N ALA A 144 17.26 14.27 12.70
CA ALA A 144 17.18 15.34 13.68
C ALA A 144 15.94 15.19 14.57
N VAL A 145 16.12 15.45 15.86
CA VAL A 145 15.01 15.56 16.83
C VAL A 145 14.73 17.04 17.04
N PHE A 146 13.50 17.47 16.72
CA PHE A 146 13.07 18.83 16.91
C PHE A 146 12.31 18.95 18.23
N TYR A 147 12.70 19.90 19.05
CA TYR A 147 12.00 20.24 20.27
C TYR A 147 11.51 21.68 20.20
N GLN A 148 10.20 21.86 20.12
CA GLN A 148 9.60 23.18 20.06
C GLN A 148 9.02 23.59 21.43
N ILE A 149 9.52 24.68 21.99
CA ILE A 149 9.05 25.23 23.26
C ILE A 149 8.09 26.37 22.95
N TYR A 150 6.85 26.26 23.37
CA TYR A 150 5.88 27.35 23.36
C TYR A 150 6.05 28.13 24.67
N VAL A 151 6.68 29.30 24.61
CA VAL A 151 7.06 30.10 25.79
C VAL A 151 5.82 30.51 26.63
N ASP A 152 4.70 30.73 25.98
CA ASP A 152 3.43 31.08 26.64
C ASP A 152 2.75 29.91 27.37
N ARG A 153 3.20 28.69 27.13
CA ARG A 153 2.67 27.45 27.72
C ARG A 153 3.69 26.66 28.52
N PHE A 154 4.91 27.16 28.59
CA PHE A 154 5.97 26.56 29.37
C PHE A 154 5.95 27.14 30.79
N CYS A 155 6.41 26.36 31.78
CA CYS A 155 6.52 26.85 33.16
C CYS A 155 7.38 28.11 33.22
N ASN A 156 6.86 29.19 33.77
CA ASN A 156 7.57 30.46 33.88
C ASN A 156 8.71 30.42 34.94
N GLY A 157 8.85 29.35 35.71
CA GLY A 157 9.92 29.20 36.69
C GLY A 157 9.88 30.19 37.87
N ASP A 158 8.86 31.05 37.90
CA ASP A 158 8.63 31.97 39.02
C ASP A 158 7.59 31.35 39.98
N PRO A 159 8.00 30.91 41.15
CA PRO A 159 7.12 30.32 42.15
C PRO A 159 6.38 31.38 43.01
N GLY A 160 6.46 32.68 42.64
CA GLY A 160 5.98 33.87 43.32
C GLY A 160 4.57 33.87 43.88
#